data_075cb53e0c8f59b3e5820f82a1d95ee0
#
_entry.id   075cb53e0c8f59b3e5820f82a1d95ee0
#
_cell.length_a   1.000
_cell.length_b   1.000
_cell.length_c   1.000
_cell.angle_alpha   90.00
_cell.angle_beta   90.00
_cell.angle_gamma   90.00
#
_symmetry.space_group_name_H-M   'P 1'
#
loop_
_entity.id
_entity.type
_entity.pdbx_description
1 polymer ?
#
loop_
_entity_poly.entity_id
_entity_poly.type
_entity_poly.pdbx_seq_one_letter_code
_entity_poly.pdbx_strand_id
1 'polypeptide(L)'
;MNVLELSEQEIIRRNSMNELRAMGIEPYPAAEYVTNAFSTDIKKEFKDDAEPRHVSVAGRIMSRRVRGKASFIELQDSKGRIQVYITRDDICPGEDKEMYNTVFKRLLDLGDFIGIEGFVFRTQMGEISIHAQKLTVLAKSIKPLPIVKYKDGVAYDSFDDPELRYRQRYVDLIVNDGVKETFLKRATIIKTMRAVLDEAGYTEVETPILHSIPGGASARPFITHHNSLDMDLYLRIATELYLKRLIVGGFEGVYEIGKNFRNEGMDKNHNPEFTCMELYVQYKDYNWMMGFTEKLLERICIAVNGSTETTIDGKTISFKAPYRRLPILDAIKEKTGYDLNGKSEEEIRQVCRELKMEIDDTMGKGKLIDEIFGEFCEGTFIQPTFITDYPVEMSPLTKMHRSKPGLTERFELMVNGKELANAYSELNDPIDQEERFKEQLKLSEKGDDEAMFIDQDFLKALQYGMPPTSGIGIGIDRLTMLMTGQAFIQEVLFFPQMRPEKVTPKDAPAKFMELGIPEEWVAVIQKAGYNLVSDMKDVNPQKLHMDICGINKKYKLELANPTVKDVEGWVEKI
;
A
#
# COMPACT_ATOMS: atom_id res chain seq x y z
N MET A 1 -27.17 3.20 -14.97
CA MET A 1 -26.81 3.57 -13.58
C MET A 1 -28.02 4.24 -12.97
N ASN A 2 -28.49 3.75 -11.82
CA ASN A 2 -29.70 4.28 -11.18
C ASN A 2 -29.39 5.68 -10.61
N VAL A 3 -30.19 6.69 -10.99
CA VAL A 3 -30.03 8.09 -10.55
C VAL A 3 -30.06 8.21 -9.02
N LEU A 4 -30.81 7.33 -8.34
CA LEU A 4 -30.90 7.27 -6.89
C LEU A 4 -29.59 6.88 -6.19
N GLU A 5 -28.64 6.27 -6.89
CA GLU A 5 -27.32 5.93 -6.36
C GLU A 5 -26.37 7.14 -6.38
N LEU A 6 -26.69 8.19 -7.13
CA LEU A 6 -25.87 9.37 -7.29
C LEU A 6 -26.15 10.39 -6.18
N SER A 7 -25.13 11.16 -5.83
CA SER A 7 -25.27 12.39 -5.06
C SER A 7 -25.80 13.52 -5.94
N GLU A 8 -26.35 14.57 -5.34
CA GLU A 8 -26.80 15.76 -6.06
C GLU A 8 -25.66 16.40 -6.88
N GLN A 9 -24.46 16.47 -6.31
CA GLN A 9 -23.29 17.00 -7.00
C GLN A 9 -22.89 16.15 -8.19
N GLU A 10 -23.00 14.84 -8.11
CA GLU A 10 -22.72 13.95 -9.25
C GLU A 10 -23.74 14.16 -10.39
N ILE A 11 -24.99 14.42 -10.06
CA ILE A 11 -26.03 14.73 -11.06
C ILE A 11 -25.72 16.07 -11.75
N ILE A 12 -25.41 17.12 -10.98
CA ILE A 12 -25.04 18.43 -11.51
C ILE A 12 -23.85 18.32 -12.46
N ARG A 13 -22.79 17.63 -12.04
CA ARG A 13 -21.55 17.47 -12.83
C ARG A 13 -21.78 16.66 -14.11
N ARG A 14 -22.65 15.65 -14.09
CA ARG A 14 -23.07 14.91 -15.29
C ARG A 14 -23.84 15.79 -16.25
N ASN A 15 -24.72 16.65 -15.76
CA ASN A 15 -25.43 17.63 -16.58
C ASN A 15 -24.44 18.64 -17.21
N SER A 16 -23.49 19.16 -16.44
CA SER A 16 -22.40 20.02 -16.95
C SER A 16 -21.59 19.34 -18.04
N MET A 17 -21.27 18.05 -17.86
CA MET A 17 -20.58 17.25 -18.88
C MET A 17 -21.39 17.14 -20.19
N ASN A 18 -22.70 16.91 -20.09
CA ASN A 18 -23.56 16.83 -21.25
C ASN A 18 -23.73 18.21 -21.96
N GLU A 19 -23.77 19.30 -21.18
CA GLU A 19 -23.81 20.66 -21.71
C GLU A 19 -22.52 21.01 -22.47
N LEU A 20 -21.33 20.61 -21.94
CA LEU A 20 -20.06 20.76 -22.66
C LEU A 20 -20.09 20.05 -24.02
N ARG A 21 -20.62 18.84 -24.10
CA ARG A 21 -20.76 18.10 -25.37
C ARG A 21 -21.71 18.78 -26.32
N ALA A 22 -22.82 19.31 -25.82
CA ALA A 22 -23.78 20.07 -26.63
C ALA A 22 -23.18 21.35 -27.22
N MET A 23 -22.18 21.95 -26.55
CA MET A 23 -21.40 23.09 -27.03
C MET A 23 -20.27 22.69 -28.00
N GLY A 24 -20.11 21.42 -28.33
CA GLY A 24 -19.01 20.90 -29.15
C GLY A 24 -17.67 20.76 -28.44
N ILE A 25 -17.66 20.84 -27.11
CA ILE A 25 -16.46 20.65 -26.27
C ILE A 25 -16.46 19.23 -25.73
N GLU A 26 -15.53 18.39 -26.20
CA GLU A 26 -15.37 17.04 -25.65
C GLU A 26 -14.76 17.11 -24.24
N PRO A 27 -15.48 16.67 -23.20
CA PRO A 27 -14.98 16.74 -21.83
C PRO A 27 -13.87 15.72 -21.51
N TYR A 28 -13.60 14.78 -22.41
CA TYR A 28 -12.54 13.76 -22.29
C TYR A 28 -11.82 13.60 -23.64
N PRO A 29 -11.10 14.63 -24.12
CA PRO A 29 -10.43 14.57 -25.42
C PRO A 29 -9.33 13.49 -25.41
N ALA A 30 -9.22 12.76 -26.52
CA ALA A 30 -8.15 11.80 -26.72
C ALA A 30 -6.85 12.43 -27.27
N ALA A 31 -6.93 13.69 -27.73
CA ALA A 31 -5.80 14.40 -28.32
C ALA A 31 -4.72 14.69 -27.27
N GLU A 32 -3.45 14.62 -27.70
CA GLU A 32 -2.33 15.06 -26.87
C GLU A 32 -2.46 16.54 -26.51
N TYR A 33 -2.20 16.87 -25.25
CA TYR A 33 -2.02 18.23 -24.78
C TYR A 33 -0.56 18.44 -24.39
N VAL A 34 0.17 19.21 -25.18
CA VAL A 34 1.61 19.41 -24.99
C VAL A 34 1.86 20.40 -23.86
N THR A 35 2.57 19.96 -22.82
CA THR A 35 3.06 20.81 -21.73
C THR A 35 4.58 21.07 -21.90
N ASN A 36 5.03 22.26 -21.52
CA ASN A 36 6.45 22.66 -21.58
C ASN A 36 7.03 23.07 -20.21
N ALA A 37 6.22 23.08 -19.16
CA ALA A 37 6.64 23.48 -17.83
C ALA A 37 5.81 22.80 -16.73
N PHE A 38 6.37 22.75 -15.51
CA PHE A 38 5.68 22.30 -14.30
C PHE A 38 5.67 23.40 -13.24
N SER A 39 4.68 23.35 -12.35
CA SER A 39 4.46 24.34 -11.29
C SER A 39 5.70 24.67 -10.45
N THR A 40 6.42 23.64 -10.01
CA THR A 40 7.64 23.82 -9.19
C THR A 40 8.80 24.40 -9.98
N ASP A 41 8.97 24.00 -11.24
CA ASP A 41 10.04 24.49 -12.10
C ASP A 41 9.81 25.97 -12.44
N ILE A 42 8.54 26.34 -12.72
CA ILE A 42 8.13 27.72 -12.93
C ILE A 42 8.48 28.59 -11.71
N LYS A 43 8.10 28.18 -10.51
CA LYS A 43 8.36 28.92 -9.28
C LYS A 43 9.85 29.05 -8.99
N LYS A 44 10.64 28.00 -9.25
CA LYS A 44 12.09 27.97 -9.01
C LYS A 44 12.87 28.83 -9.99
N GLU A 45 12.45 28.87 -11.25
CA GLU A 45 13.18 29.52 -12.35
C GLU A 45 12.74 30.98 -12.58
N PHE A 46 11.66 31.43 -11.91
CA PHE A 46 11.10 32.76 -12.07
C PHE A 46 12.10 33.86 -11.67
N LYS A 47 12.17 34.93 -12.50
CA LYS A 47 12.96 36.13 -12.25
C LYS A 47 12.11 37.36 -12.59
N ASP A 48 12.05 38.33 -11.67
CA ASP A 48 11.21 39.53 -11.82
C ASP A 48 11.62 40.42 -13.00
N ASP A 49 12.90 40.44 -13.32
CA ASP A 49 13.47 41.32 -14.36
C ASP A 49 13.63 40.64 -15.72
N ALA A 50 13.14 39.42 -15.88
CA ALA A 50 13.21 38.69 -17.13
C ALA A 50 11.98 38.95 -18.02
N GLU A 51 12.14 38.78 -19.34
CA GLU A 51 11.02 38.74 -20.26
C GLU A 51 9.99 37.69 -19.82
N PRO A 52 8.68 37.97 -19.95
CA PRO A 52 7.62 37.03 -19.55
C PRO A 52 7.77 35.66 -20.24
N ARG A 53 7.98 34.61 -19.45
CA ARG A 53 8.08 33.24 -19.96
C ARG A 53 6.68 32.72 -20.33
N HIS A 54 6.49 32.39 -21.61
CA HIS A 54 5.29 31.71 -22.08
C HIS A 54 5.35 30.23 -21.73
N VAL A 55 4.24 29.73 -21.18
CA VAL A 55 4.12 28.33 -20.70
C VAL A 55 2.82 27.70 -21.17
N SER A 56 2.88 26.41 -21.35
CA SER A 56 1.72 25.51 -21.50
C SER A 56 1.78 24.50 -20.37
N VAL A 57 0.79 24.52 -19.49
CA VAL A 57 0.69 23.65 -18.32
C VAL A 57 -0.64 22.94 -18.28
N ALA A 58 -0.70 21.78 -17.66
CA ALA A 58 -1.95 21.06 -17.43
C ALA A 58 -2.01 20.57 -15.98
N GLY A 59 -3.22 20.55 -15.42
CA GLY A 59 -3.39 20.10 -14.05
C GLY A 59 -4.86 20.08 -13.61
N ARG A 60 -5.05 19.71 -12.36
CA ARG A 60 -6.35 19.62 -11.69
C ARG A 60 -6.68 20.93 -10.97
N ILE A 61 -7.91 21.41 -11.11
CA ILE A 61 -8.42 22.58 -10.38
C ILE A 61 -8.64 22.17 -8.92
N MET A 62 -7.85 22.73 -7.99
CA MET A 62 -7.94 22.44 -6.55
C MET A 62 -8.69 23.54 -5.79
N SER A 63 -8.59 24.78 -6.22
CA SER A 63 -9.39 25.89 -5.68
C SER A 63 -9.80 26.86 -6.76
N ARG A 64 -10.89 27.62 -6.51
CA ARG A 64 -11.41 28.59 -7.47
C ARG A 64 -12.02 29.79 -6.76
N ARG A 65 -11.59 30.98 -7.12
CA ARG A 65 -12.14 32.25 -6.64
C ARG A 65 -12.58 33.09 -7.84
N VAL A 66 -13.87 33.14 -8.08
CA VAL A 66 -14.46 33.90 -9.19
C VAL A 66 -14.88 35.28 -8.71
N ARG A 67 -14.36 36.35 -9.35
CA ARG A 67 -14.69 37.74 -9.06
C ARG A 67 -14.99 38.50 -10.38
N GLY A 68 -16.27 38.59 -10.72
CA GLY A 68 -16.71 39.35 -11.91
C GLY A 68 -16.05 38.83 -13.21
N LYS A 69 -15.19 39.67 -13.81
CA LYS A 69 -14.48 39.37 -15.07
C LYS A 69 -13.09 38.76 -14.85
N ALA A 70 -12.63 38.65 -13.62
CA ALA A 70 -11.32 38.09 -13.27
C ALA A 70 -11.50 36.99 -12.23
N SER A 71 -10.64 35.99 -12.28
CA SER A 71 -10.69 34.82 -11.41
C SER A 71 -9.29 34.33 -11.10
N PHE A 72 -9.16 33.64 -9.98
CA PHE A 72 -7.98 32.90 -9.62
C PHE A 72 -8.36 31.43 -9.40
N ILE A 73 -7.53 30.54 -9.88
CA ILE A 73 -7.58 29.12 -9.56
C ILE A 73 -6.24 28.64 -9.06
N GLU A 74 -6.23 27.58 -8.30
CA GLU A 74 -5.03 26.80 -7.99
C GLU A 74 -5.05 25.54 -8.84
N LEU A 75 -4.02 25.39 -9.67
CA LEU A 75 -3.83 24.26 -10.56
C LEU A 75 -2.79 23.30 -9.95
N GLN A 76 -3.13 22.03 -9.76
CA GLN A 76 -2.23 20.99 -9.27
C GLN A 76 -1.77 20.13 -10.43
N ASP A 77 -0.47 20.12 -10.70
CA ASP A 77 0.18 19.22 -11.66
C ASP A 77 0.87 18.03 -10.96
N SER A 78 1.71 17.30 -11.69
CA SER A 78 2.43 16.14 -11.16
C SER A 78 3.51 16.50 -10.14
N LYS A 79 4.00 17.77 -10.10
CA LYS A 79 5.09 18.21 -9.23
C LYS A 79 4.65 19.11 -8.08
N GLY A 80 3.52 19.81 -8.22
CA GLY A 80 3.04 20.71 -7.18
C GLY A 80 1.82 21.52 -7.59
N ARG A 81 1.69 22.73 -7.04
CA ARG A 81 0.56 23.64 -7.29
C ARG A 81 1.05 25.01 -7.72
N ILE A 82 0.27 25.63 -8.63
CA ILE A 82 0.52 27.00 -9.09
C ILE A 82 -0.77 27.77 -9.21
N GLN A 83 -0.74 29.04 -8.86
CA GLN A 83 -1.87 29.94 -9.08
C GLN A 83 -1.97 30.31 -10.55
N VAL A 84 -3.20 30.32 -11.09
CA VAL A 84 -3.51 30.80 -12.44
C VAL A 84 -4.49 31.95 -12.31
N TYR A 85 -4.16 33.07 -12.92
CA TYR A 85 -5.01 34.24 -13.09
C TYR A 85 -5.71 34.15 -14.43
N ILE A 86 -7.03 34.22 -14.42
CA ILE A 86 -7.87 34.04 -15.60
C ILE A 86 -8.78 35.26 -15.73
N THR A 87 -8.64 36.03 -16.80
CA THR A 87 -9.61 37.08 -17.13
C THR A 87 -10.48 36.67 -18.31
N ARG A 88 -11.72 37.21 -18.31
CA ARG A 88 -12.67 36.93 -19.37
C ARG A 88 -12.14 37.38 -20.72
N ASP A 89 -11.55 38.58 -20.76
CA ASP A 89 -11.21 39.22 -22.03
C ASP A 89 -9.88 38.68 -22.60
N ASP A 90 -9.00 38.09 -21.76
CA ASP A 90 -7.76 37.46 -22.23
C ASP A 90 -8.00 36.05 -22.80
N ILE A 91 -8.83 35.23 -22.14
CA ILE A 91 -9.15 33.89 -22.68
C ILE A 91 -10.24 33.91 -23.75
N CYS A 92 -10.96 35.03 -23.89
CA CYS A 92 -11.99 35.27 -24.91
C CYS A 92 -11.76 36.65 -25.54
N PRO A 93 -10.76 36.83 -26.42
CA PRO A 93 -10.41 38.14 -27.00
C PRO A 93 -11.49 38.69 -27.97
N GLY A 94 -12.33 37.80 -28.56
CA GLY A 94 -13.41 38.18 -29.44
C GLY A 94 -14.69 38.63 -28.71
N GLU A 95 -15.79 38.79 -29.46
CA GLU A 95 -17.12 39.11 -28.91
C GLU A 95 -17.73 37.96 -28.10
N ASP A 96 -17.46 36.72 -28.52
CA ASP A 96 -17.89 35.53 -27.80
C ASP A 96 -17.12 35.38 -26.48
N LYS A 97 -17.87 35.36 -25.38
CA LYS A 97 -17.37 35.21 -24.02
C LYS A 97 -17.82 33.88 -23.39
N GLU A 98 -18.22 32.92 -24.18
CA GLU A 98 -18.84 31.68 -23.72
C GLU A 98 -17.85 30.80 -22.94
N MET A 99 -16.58 30.72 -23.39
CA MET A 99 -15.53 29.96 -22.69
C MET A 99 -15.34 30.44 -21.23
N TYR A 100 -15.44 31.74 -20.97
CA TYR A 100 -15.32 32.24 -19.60
C TYR A 100 -16.65 32.19 -18.84
N ASN A 101 -17.75 32.74 -19.44
CA ASN A 101 -19.00 32.92 -18.73
C ASN A 101 -19.77 31.61 -18.50
N THR A 102 -19.70 30.68 -19.44
CA THR A 102 -20.40 29.40 -19.41
C THR A 102 -19.44 28.28 -19.00
N VAL A 103 -18.43 28.00 -19.80
CA VAL A 103 -17.54 26.85 -19.56
C VAL A 103 -16.81 27.02 -18.23
N PHE A 104 -15.98 28.05 -18.08
CA PHE A 104 -15.17 28.22 -16.89
C PHE A 104 -16.01 28.48 -15.63
N LYS A 105 -17.01 29.36 -15.68
CA LYS A 105 -17.77 29.75 -14.48
C LYS A 105 -18.84 28.75 -14.05
N ARG A 106 -19.50 28.08 -14.97
CA ARG A 106 -20.65 27.23 -14.66
C ARG A 106 -20.39 25.74 -14.80
N LEU A 107 -19.66 25.34 -15.85
CA LEU A 107 -19.54 23.93 -16.23
C LEU A 107 -18.30 23.26 -15.68
N LEU A 108 -17.25 24.04 -15.36
CA LEU A 108 -16.07 23.49 -14.69
C LEU A 108 -16.23 23.51 -13.17
N ASP A 109 -15.73 22.45 -12.55
CA ASP A 109 -15.78 22.22 -11.11
C ASP A 109 -14.39 21.98 -10.52
N LEU A 110 -14.31 22.00 -9.20
CA LEU A 110 -13.12 21.51 -8.48
C LEU A 110 -12.92 20.04 -8.79
N GLY A 111 -11.70 19.68 -9.15
CA GLY A 111 -11.33 18.33 -9.56
C GLY A 111 -11.21 18.16 -11.07
N ASP A 112 -11.74 19.05 -11.89
CA ASP A 112 -11.58 18.99 -13.34
C ASP A 112 -10.13 19.22 -13.76
N PHE A 113 -9.70 18.56 -14.83
CA PHE A 113 -8.41 18.83 -15.47
C PHE A 113 -8.56 19.83 -16.60
N ILE A 114 -7.68 20.80 -16.60
CA ILE A 114 -7.59 21.81 -17.65
C ILE A 114 -6.14 22.00 -18.11
N GLY A 115 -6.00 22.41 -19.35
CA GLY A 115 -4.78 22.97 -19.91
C GLY A 115 -4.84 24.49 -19.94
N ILE A 116 -3.73 25.13 -19.64
CA ILE A 116 -3.57 26.61 -19.64
C ILE A 116 -2.35 26.95 -20.47
N GLU A 117 -2.54 27.81 -21.47
CA GLU A 117 -1.48 28.48 -22.17
C GLU A 117 -1.47 29.97 -21.74
N GLY A 118 -0.30 30.53 -21.46
CA GLY A 118 -0.19 31.90 -20.99
C GLY A 118 1.27 32.26 -20.60
N PHE A 119 1.43 33.30 -19.83
CA PHE A 119 2.75 33.75 -19.39
C PHE A 119 2.87 33.84 -17.87
N VAL A 120 4.07 33.64 -17.38
CA VAL A 120 4.38 33.70 -15.94
C VAL A 120 4.57 35.15 -15.50
N PHE A 121 3.98 35.49 -14.35
CA PHE A 121 4.12 36.83 -13.75
C PHE A 121 4.04 36.76 -12.23
N ARG A 122 4.41 37.82 -11.57
CA ARG A 122 4.21 38.00 -10.13
C ARG A 122 2.98 38.88 -9.89
N THR A 123 2.07 38.45 -9.06
CA THR A 123 0.91 39.23 -8.64
C THR A 123 1.35 40.38 -7.70
N GLN A 124 0.46 41.37 -7.53
CA GLN A 124 0.70 42.48 -6.56
C GLN A 124 0.90 41.98 -5.12
N MET A 125 0.35 40.80 -4.78
CA MET A 125 0.53 40.17 -3.46
C MET A 125 1.81 39.32 -3.38
N GLY A 126 2.65 39.27 -4.42
CA GLY A 126 3.92 38.56 -4.45
C GLY A 126 3.85 37.12 -4.93
N GLU A 127 2.66 36.55 -5.23
CA GLU A 127 2.54 35.15 -5.67
C GLU A 127 2.92 34.99 -7.15
N ILE A 128 3.81 34.02 -7.43
CA ILE A 128 4.17 33.65 -8.81
C ILE A 128 2.99 32.89 -9.42
N SER A 129 2.50 33.41 -10.53
CA SER A 129 1.26 32.95 -11.14
C SER A 129 1.38 32.86 -12.67
N ILE A 130 0.46 32.15 -13.29
CA ILE A 130 0.31 32.13 -14.77
C ILE A 130 -0.87 33.03 -15.14
N HIS A 131 -0.65 34.00 -16.02
CA HIS A 131 -1.69 34.77 -16.65
C HIS A 131 -2.21 33.99 -17.88
N ALA A 132 -3.41 33.46 -17.77
CA ALA A 132 -3.98 32.60 -18.79
C ALA A 132 -4.41 33.40 -20.03
N GLN A 133 -4.01 32.95 -21.19
CA GLN A 133 -4.44 33.44 -22.51
C GLN A 133 -5.34 32.44 -23.24
N LYS A 134 -5.23 31.13 -22.89
CA LYS A 134 -6.10 30.09 -23.43
C LYS A 134 -6.38 29.04 -22.36
N LEU A 135 -7.60 28.52 -22.38
CA LEU A 135 -8.07 27.43 -21.51
C LEU A 135 -8.62 26.29 -22.36
N THR A 136 -8.18 25.08 -22.05
CA THR A 136 -8.65 23.85 -22.71
C THR A 136 -9.17 22.87 -21.67
N VAL A 137 -10.35 22.27 -21.88
CA VAL A 137 -10.90 21.22 -21.02
C VAL A 137 -10.21 19.90 -21.36
N LEU A 138 -9.69 19.19 -20.34
CA LEU A 138 -8.95 17.94 -20.52
C LEU A 138 -9.63 16.74 -19.87
N ALA A 139 -10.25 16.91 -18.70
CA ALA A 139 -11.08 15.87 -18.12
C ALA A 139 -12.09 16.44 -17.11
N LYS A 140 -13.32 16.02 -17.19
CA LYS A 140 -14.38 16.36 -16.24
C LYS A 140 -14.35 15.42 -15.04
N SER A 141 -14.32 15.97 -13.83
CA SER A 141 -14.47 15.21 -12.58
C SER A 141 -15.95 15.04 -12.26
N ILE A 142 -16.48 13.85 -12.41
CA ILE A 142 -17.91 13.57 -12.15
C ILE A 142 -18.18 13.48 -10.64
N LYS A 143 -17.23 12.93 -9.86
CA LYS A 143 -17.33 12.88 -8.40
C LYS A 143 -16.71 14.13 -7.77
N PRO A 144 -17.37 14.75 -6.77
CA PRO A 144 -16.75 15.84 -6.01
C PRO A 144 -15.57 15.33 -5.21
N LEU A 145 -14.50 16.13 -5.16
CA LEU A 145 -13.38 15.85 -4.25
C LEU A 145 -13.78 16.19 -2.82
N PRO A 146 -13.37 15.38 -1.83
CA PRO A 146 -13.43 15.74 -0.42
C PRO A 146 -12.40 16.85 -0.17
N ILE A 147 -12.83 18.09 -0.14
CA ILE A 147 -11.96 19.24 0.13
C ILE A 147 -12.27 19.74 1.53
N VAL A 148 -11.24 19.80 2.36
CA VAL A 148 -11.35 20.29 3.73
C VAL A 148 -11.90 21.70 3.75
N LYS A 149 -13.00 21.90 4.48
CA LYS A 149 -13.60 23.19 4.76
C LYS A 149 -13.36 23.53 6.22
N TYR A 150 -13.01 24.76 6.49
CA TYR A 150 -12.86 25.26 7.86
C TYR A 150 -14.04 26.14 8.22
N LYS A 151 -14.67 25.86 9.35
CA LYS A 151 -15.69 26.71 9.95
C LYS A 151 -15.38 26.83 11.44
N ASP A 152 -15.24 28.04 11.93
CA ASP A 152 -14.92 28.35 13.34
C ASP A 152 -13.66 27.62 13.86
N GLY A 153 -12.65 27.44 12.99
CA GLY A 153 -11.39 26.73 13.29
C GLY A 153 -11.48 25.20 13.28
N VAL A 154 -12.67 24.63 13.01
CA VAL A 154 -12.87 23.19 12.88
C VAL A 154 -12.82 22.77 11.42
N ALA A 155 -12.04 21.72 11.11
CA ALA A 155 -11.99 21.12 9.79
C ALA A 155 -13.22 20.22 9.54
N TYR A 156 -13.85 20.37 8.40
CA TYR A 156 -14.97 19.55 7.93
C TYR A 156 -14.61 18.94 6.57
N ASP A 157 -15.18 17.79 6.27
CA ASP A 157 -14.96 17.07 5.00
C ASP A 157 -13.48 16.65 4.80
N SER A 158 -12.70 16.50 5.88
CA SER A 158 -11.35 15.94 5.80
C SER A 158 -11.40 14.47 5.35
N PHE A 159 -10.43 14.09 4.49
CA PHE A 159 -10.27 12.72 4.02
C PHE A 159 -9.16 12.05 4.82
N ASP A 160 -9.40 11.81 6.12
CA ASP A 160 -8.43 11.37 7.11
C ASP A 160 -8.71 9.98 7.69
N ASP A 161 -9.91 9.41 7.46
CA ASP A 161 -10.22 8.04 7.86
C ASP A 161 -9.29 7.04 7.17
N PRO A 162 -8.49 6.26 7.92
CA PRO A 162 -7.48 5.38 7.33
C PRO A 162 -8.07 4.32 6.40
N GLU A 163 -9.21 3.71 6.75
CA GLU A 163 -9.83 2.68 5.91
C GLU A 163 -10.26 3.27 4.57
N LEU A 164 -10.89 4.45 4.60
CA LEU A 164 -11.35 5.14 3.40
C LEU A 164 -10.16 5.59 2.52
N ARG A 165 -9.08 6.11 3.13
CA ARG A 165 -7.83 6.47 2.44
C ARG A 165 -7.21 5.29 1.71
N TYR A 166 -7.15 4.12 2.33
CA TYR A 166 -6.57 2.92 1.73
C TYR A 166 -7.43 2.36 0.62
N ARG A 167 -8.77 2.38 0.76
CA ARG A 167 -9.71 1.93 -0.29
C ARG A 167 -9.73 2.88 -1.48
N GLN A 168 -9.59 4.17 -1.25
CA GLN A 168 -9.63 5.22 -2.28
C GLN A 168 -8.28 5.94 -2.36
N ARG A 169 -7.20 5.20 -2.49
CA ARG A 169 -5.83 5.73 -2.55
C ARG A 169 -5.67 6.81 -3.63
N TYR A 170 -6.39 6.70 -4.73
CA TYR A 170 -6.39 7.72 -5.79
C TYR A 170 -6.97 9.06 -5.31
N VAL A 171 -7.93 9.06 -4.38
CA VAL A 171 -8.42 10.29 -3.73
C VAL A 171 -7.40 10.80 -2.71
N ASP A 172 -6.88 9.92 -1.86
CA ASP A 172 -5.83 10.20 -0.88
C ASP A 172 -4.62 10.90 -1.52
N LEU A 173 -4.16 10.41 -2.67
CA LEU A 173 -3.07 11.01 -3.47
C LEU A 173 -3.40 12.40 -4.03
N ILE A 174 -4.69 12.73 -4.22
CA ILE A 174 -5.12 14.04 -4.73
C ILE A 174 -5.18 15.07 -3.60
N VAL A 175 -5.73 14.70 -2.45
CA VAL A 175 -6.16 15.67 -1.44
C VAL A 175 -5.25 15.74 -0.21
N ASN A 176 -4.49 14.69 0.08
CA ASN A 176 -3.59 14.63 1.23
C ASN A 176 -2.13 14.86 0.82
N ASP A 177 -1.54 15.92 1.35
CA ASP A 177 -0.13 16.23 1.12
C ASP A 177 0.77 15.16 1.78
N GLY A 178 1.95 14.89 1.17
CA GLY A 178 2.93 13.93 1.67
C GLY A 178 2.69 12.47 1.25
N VAL A 179 1.45 12.07 0.95
CA VAL A 179 1.14 10.68 0.54
C VAL A 179 1.94 10.27 -0.71
N LYS A 180 1.96 11.12 -1.73
CA LYS A 180 2.73 10.87 -2.96
C LYS A 180 4.23 10.77 -2.69
N GLU A 181 4.76 11.56 -1.75
CA GLU A 181 6.17 11.55 -1.39
C GLU A 181 6.62 10.20 -0.81
N THR A 182 5.80 9.56 0.02
CA THR A 182 6.04 8.20 0.53
C THR A 182 6.30 7.21 -0.60
N PHE A 183 5.49 7.24 -1.65
CA PHE A 183 5.64 6.33 -2.79
C PHE A 183 6.82 6.70 -3.71
N LEU A 184 7.16 7.98 -3.83
CA LEU A 184 8.37 8.41 -4.53
C LEU A 184 9.64 7.97 -3.78
N LYS A 185 9.63 8.06 -2.45
CA LYS A 185 10.70 7.52 -1.60
C LYS A 185 10.82 6.00 -1.74
N ARG A 186 9.68 5.26 -1.77
CA ARG A 186 9.68 3.82 -2.06
C ARG A 186 10.34 3.51 -3.41
N ALA A 187 10.02 4.25 -4.45
CA ALA A 187 10.67 4.09 -5.76
C ALA A 187 12.18 4.37 -5.70
N THR A 188 12.60 5.36 -4.91
CA THR A 188 14.02 5.67 -4.68
C THR A 188 14.74 4.55 -3.93
N ILE A 189 14.10 3.92 -2.92
CA ILE A 189 14.63 2.74 -2.23
C ILE A 189 14.97 1.64 -3.23
N ILE A 190 13.99 1.22 -4.04
CA ILE A 190 14.15 0.14 -5.02
C ILE A 190 15.22 0.49 -6.06
N LYS A 191 15.20 1.72 -6.58
CA LYS A 191 16.20 2.20 -7.55
C LYS A 191 17.62 2.18 -6.98
N THR A 192 17.78 2.63 -5.74
CA THR A 192 19.10 2.66 -5.07
C THR A 192 19.58 1.23 -4.78
N MET A 193 18.69 0.36 -4.34
CA MET A 193 19.00 -1.06 -4.10
C MET A 193 19.50 -1.73 -5.37
N ARG A 194 18.78 -1.59 -6.50
CA ARG A 194 19.25 -2.09 -7.81
C ARG A 194 20.62 -1.54 -8.19
N ALA A 195 20.82 -0.24 -8.05
CA ALA A 195 22.10 0.38 -8.37
C ALA A 195 23.27 -0.23 -7.57
N VAL A 196 23.08 -0.50 -6.27
CA VAL A 196 24.10 -1.13 -5.42
C VAL A 196 24.40 -2.57 -5.87
N LEU A 197 23.35 -3.33 -6.19
CA LEU A 197 23.49 -4.73 -6.60
C LEU A 197 24.13 -4.84 -7.99
N ASP A 198 23.74 -3.98 -8.93
CA ASP A 198 24.32 -3.90 -10.29
C ASP A 198 25.80 -3.46 -10.25
N GLU A 199 26.14 -2.46 -9.43
CA GLU A 199 27.54 -2.02 -9.19
C GLU A 199 28.41 -3.14 -8.60
N ALA A 200 27.80 -4.04 -7.81
CA ALA A 200 28.46 -5.22 -7.28
C ALA A 200 28.62 -6.36 -8.31
N GLY A 201 28.03 -6.21 -9.51
CA GLY A 201 28.09 -7.18 -10.59
C GLY A 201 27.07 -8.32 -10.49
N TYR A 202 26.03 -8.18 -9.66
CA TYR A 202 25.00 -9.22 -9.51
C TYR A 202 23.90 -9.07 -10.54
N THR A 203 23.29 -10.20 -10.93
CA THR A 203 22.29 -10.26 -11.99
C THR A 203 20.87 -10.23 -11.40
N GLU A 204 20.03 -9.29 -11.84
CA GLU A 204 18.59 -9.34 -11.55
C GLU A 204 17.95 -10.44 -12.39
N VAL A 205 17.16 -11.30 -11.74
CA VAL A 205 16.49 -12.42 -12.39
C VAL A 205 15.01 -12.46 -12.02
N GLU A 206 14.22 -13.20 -12.80
CA GLU A 206 12.83 -13.50 -12.52
C GLU A 206 12.65 -15.02 -12.40
N THR A 207 12.05 -15.47 -11.32
CA THR A 207 11.73 -16.89 -11.10
C THR A 207 10.21 -17.10 -11.07
N PRO A 208 9.70 -18.34 -11.20
CA PRO A 208 8.28 -18.60 -11.23
C PRO A 208 7.53 -18.08 -9.99
N ILE A 209 6.36 -17.50 -10.20
CA ILE A 209 5.41 -17.18 -9.13
C ILE A 209 4.56 -18.40 -8.78
N LEU A 210 4.22 -19.22 -9.78
CA LEU A 210 3.47 -20.45 -9.60
C LEU A 210 4.41 -21.63 -9.38
N HIS A 211 4.34 -22.24 -8.20
CA HIS A 211 5.16 -23.37 -7.80
C HIS A 211 4.33 -24.64 -7.77
N SER A 212 4.91 -25.76 -8.16
CA SER A 212 4.31 -27.08 -7.98
C SER A 212 4.43 -27.57 -6.52
N ILE A 213 5.45 -27.09 -5.80
CA ILE A 213 5.70 -27.39 -4.40
C ILE A 213 6.07 -26.07 -3.70
N PRO A 214 5.36 -25.66 -2.63
CA PRO A 214 5.74 -24.48 -1.87
C PRO A 214 6.99 -24.77 -1.04
N GLY A 215 7.90 -23.81 -0.94
CA GLY A 215 9.14 -23.95 -0.17
C GLY A 215 9.95 -22.67 -0.08
N GLY A 216 11.07 -22.73 0.68
CA GLY A 216 11.96 -21.60 0.90
C GLY A 216 11.58 -20.72 2.10
N ALA A 217 10.48 -21.00 2.79
CA ALA A 217 10.06 -20.35 4.03
C ALA A 217 9.08 -21.26 4.79
N SER A 218 8.88 -20.95 6.08
CA SER A 218 7.78 -21.52 6.87
C SER A 218 6.62 -20.56 6.80
N ALA A 219 5.62 -20.86 5.95
CA ALA A 219 4.44 -20.04 5.75
C ALA A 219 3.33 -20.81 5.02
N ARG A 220 2.09 -20.41 5.24
CA ARG A 220 0.94 -21.02 4.55
C ARG A 220 0.79 -20.45 3.14
N PRO A 221 0.77 -21.28 2.05
CA PRO A 221 0.64 -20.80 0.69
C PRO A 221 -0.81 -20.49 0.30
N PHE A 222 -1.01 -19.63 -0.72
CA PHE A 222 -2.24 -19.60 -1.50
C PHE A 222 -2.22 -20.71 -2.53
N ILE A 223 -3.34 -21.39 -2.73
CA ILE A 223 -3.52 -22.49 -3.67
C ILE A 223 -4.37 -22.01 -4.85
N THR A 224 -3.99 -22.37 -6.07
CA THR A 224 -4.76 -22.12 -7.29
C THR A 224 -4.77 -23.39 -8.16
N HIS A 225 -5.76 -23.53 -9.03
CA HIS A 225 -5.90 -24.70 -9.91
C HIS A 225 -5.54 -24.37 -11.35
N HIS A 226 -4.70 -25.20 -11.99
CA HIS A 226 -4.34 -25.09 -13.40
C HIS A 226 -5.29 -25.94 -14.25
N ASN A 227 -6.31 -25.33 -14.84
CA ASN A 227 -7.41 -26.03 -15.51
C ASN A 227 -6.97 -27.01 -16.62
N SER A 228 -5.99 -26.67 -17.44
CA SER A 228 -5.58 -27.53 -18.58
C SER A 228 -4.71 -28.72 -18.16
N LEU A 229 -4.02 -28.63 -17.03
CA LEU A 229 -3.20 -29.70 -16.47
C LEU A 229 -3.91 -30.49 -15.36
N ASP A 230 -5.09 -30.03 -14.93
CA ASP A 230 -5.88 -30.59 -13.84
C ASP A 230 -5.03 -30.82 -12.58
N MET A 231 -4.29 -29.80 -12.16
CA MET A 231 -3.40 -29.86 -11.00
C MET A 231 -3.40 -28.55 -10.20
N ASP A 232 -3.18 -28.68 -8.90
CA ASP A 232 -3.01 -27.53 -8.03
C ASP A 232 -1.59 -26.96 -8.13
N LEU A 233 -1.52 -25.62 -8.09
CA LEU A 233 -0.30 -24.86 -8.01
C LEU A 233 -0.37 -23.91 -6.81
N TYR A 234 0.79 -23.50 -6.34
CA TYR A 234 0.93 -22.64 -5.16
C TYR A 234 1.54 -21.32 -5.56
N LEU A 235 1.00 -20.21 -5.06
CA LEU A 235 1.69 -18.93 -5.15
C LEU A 235 2.93 -18.98 -4.25
N ARG A 236 4.07 -18.55 -4.75
CA ARG A 236 5.37 -18.61 -4.05
C ARG A 236 5.33 -17.88 -2.71
N ILE A 237 5.88 -18.50 -1.69
CA ILE A 237 6.08 -17.92 -0.35
C ILE A 237 7.46 -17.30 -0.17
N ALA A 238 8.43 -17.69 -1.02
CA ALA A 238 9.81 -17.20 -1.11
C ALA A 238 10.38 -17.49 -2.51
N THR A 239 11.46 -16.83 -2.89
CA THR A 239 12.20 -17.08 -4.16
C THR A 239 13.44 -17.96 -3.95
N GLU A 240 13.81 -18.24 -2.73
CA GLU A 240 15.04 -18.87 -2.27
C GLU A 240 15.46 -20.11 -3.06
N LEU A 241 14.60 -21.13 -3.16
CA LEU A 241 14.98 -22.42 -3.76
C LEU A 241 15.29 -22.31 -5.26
N TYR A 242 14.64 -21.38 -5.96
CA TYR A 242 14.95 -21.12 -7.37
C TYR A 242 16.22 -20.33 -7.54
N LEU A 243 16.48 -19.33 -6.71
CA LEU A 243 17.71 -18.54 -6.76
C LEU A 243 18.95 -19.39 -6.44
N LYS A 244 18.85 -20.29 -5.46
CA LYS A 244 19.92 -21.29 -5.18
C LYS A 244 20.20 -22.21 -6.37
N ARG A 245 19.18 -22.62 -7.15
CA ARG A 245 19.39 -23.41 -8.38
C ARG A 245 20.16 -22.62 -9.43
N LEU A 246 19.97 -21.29 -9.52
CA LEU A 246 20.78 -20.45 -10.40
C LEU A 246 22.23 -20.35 -9.94
N ILE A 247 22.48 -20.34 -8.63
CA ILE A 247 23.83 -20.44 -8.06
C ILE A 247 24.48 -21.77 -8.45
N VAL A 248 23.79 -22.89 -8.34
CA VAL A 248 24.26 -24.20 -8.85
C VAL A 248 24.55 -24.12 -10.35
N GLY A 249 23.75 -23.39 -11.10
CA GLY A 249 23.90 -23.14 -12.54
C GLY A 249 25.11 -22.26 -12.93
N GLY A 250 25.84 -21.68 -11.92
CA GLY A 250 27.09 -20.96 -12.14
C GLY A 250 27.00 -19.44 -12.16
N PHE A 251 25.86 -18.84 -11.75
CA PHE A 251 25.80 -17.39 -11.52
C PHE A 251 26.59 -17.02 -10.26
N GLU A 252 27.46 -16.01 -10.33
CA GLU A 252 28.26 -15.54 -9.19
C GLU A 252 27.39 -14.89 -8.11
N GLY A 253 26.40 -14.09 -8.53
CA GLY A 253 25.41 -13.47 -7.66
C GLY A 253 24.13 -13.20 -8.42
N VAL A 254 23.01 -13.57 -7.82
CA VAL A 254 21.66 -13.34 -8.39
C VAL A 254 20.77 -12.68 -7.35
N TYR A 255 19.91 -11.76 -7.81
CA TYR A 255 18.88 -11.19 -6.96
C TYR A 255 17.54 -11.08 -7.68
N GLU A 256 16.48 -11.10 -6.92
CA GLU A 256 15.12 -10.85 -7.40
C GLU A 256 14.41 -9.88 -6.46
N ILE A 257 13.75 -8.86 -7.03
CA ILE A 257 12.84 -7.96 -6.30
C ILE A 257 11.44 -8.27 -6.78
N GLY A 258 10.66 -8.95 -5.95
CA GLY A 258 9.36 -9.46 -6.36
C GLY A 258 8.35 -9.62 -5.24
N LYS A 259 7.14 -10.01 -5.62
CA LYS A 259 6.07 -10.34 -4.70
C LYS A 259 6.18 -11.77 -4.21
N ASN A 260 6.07 -11.94 -2.89
CA ASN A 260 5.80 -13.20 -2.23
C ASN A 260 4.40 -13.17 -1.61
N PHE A 261 3.80 -14.33 -1.41
CA PHE A 261 2.40 -14.49 -1.01
C PHE A 261 2.31 -15.44 0.18
N ARG A 262 1.70 -14.97 1.29
CA ARG A 262 1.49 -15.77 2.49
C ARG A 262 0.04 -15.67 2.92
N ASN A 263 -0.65 -16.80 3.00
CA ASN A 263 -2.08 -16.87 3.35
C ASN A 263 -2.27 -16.80 4.87
N GLU A 264 -1.91 -15.67 5.43
CA GLU A 264 -1.88 -15.38 6.85
C GLU A 264 -2.74 -14.17 7.19
N GLY A 265 -2.77 -13.79 8.47
CA GLY A 265 -3.51 -12.63 8.95
C GLY A 265 -3.00 -11.30 8.40
N MET A 266 -3.90 -10.30 8.37
CA MET A 266 -3.58 -8.92 8.00
C MET A 266 -3.59 -8.04 9.24
N ASP A 267 -2.50 -7.32 9.45
CA ASP A 267 -2.37 -6.35 10.53
C ASP A 267 -1.60 -5.10 10.08
N LYS A 268 -1.12 -4.31 11.01
CA LYS A 268 -0.33 -3.10 10.74
C LYS A 268 1.05 -3.35 10.13
N ASN A 269 1.58 -4.58 10.21
CA ASN A 269 2.92 -4.97 9.75
C ASN A 269 2.88 -6.02 8.64
N HIS A 270 1.73 -6.69 8.41
CA HIS A 270 1.59 -7.82 7.51
C HIS A 270 0.49 -7.59 6.47
N ASN A 271 0.82 -7.92 5.23
CA ASN A 271 -0.11 -7.97 4.10
C ASN A 271 0.07 -9.31 3.38
N PRO A 272 -0.98 -9.99 2.92
CA PRO A 272 -0.88 -11.32 2.32
C PRO A 272 0.03 -11.41 1.09
N GLU A 273 0.19 -10.32 0.38
CA GLU A 273 1.22 -10.14 -0.64
C GLU A 273 2.15 -9.00 -0.23
N PHE A 274 3.44 -9.23 -0.31
CA PHE A 274 4.45 -8.25 0.08
C PHE A 274 5.63 -8.30 -0.89
N THR A 275 6.41 -7.22 -0.94
CA THR A 275 7.58 -7.14 -1.79
C THR A 275 8.83 -7.48 -0.97
N CYS A 276 9.62 -8.43 -1.46
CA CYS A 276 10.90 -8.81 -0.90
C CYS A 276 12.00 -8.66 -1.96
N MET A 277 13.20 -8.30 -1.54
CA MET A 277 14.41 -8.50 -2.31
C MET A 277 15.15 -9.69 -1.72
N GLU A 278 15.46 -10.69 -2.53
CA GLU A 278 16.34 -11.79 -2.16
C GLU A 278 17.61 -11.78 -3.02
N LEU A 279 18.76 -11.96 -2.37
CA LEU A 279 20.09 -11.95 -3.00
C LEU A 279 20.87 -13.19 -2.53
N TYR A 280 21.51 -13.89 -3.45
CA TYR A 280 22.40 -15.02 -3.18
C TYR A 280 23.74 -14.81 -3.88
N VAL A 281 24.86 -14.97 -3.15
CA VAL A 281 26.21 -14.68 -3.66
C VAL A 281 27.17 -15.81 -3.33
N GLN A 282 27.86 -16.34 -4.36
CA GLN A 282 28.89 -17.39 -4.22
C GLN A 282 30.10 -16.90 -3.43
N TYR A 283 30.76 -17.85 -2.75
CA TYR A 283 32.02 -17.65 -2.02
C TYR A 283 31.95 -16.58 -0.93
N LYS A 284 30.74 -16.35 -0.40
CA LYS A 284 30.45 -15.45 0.72
C LYS A 284 29.84 -16.23 1.87
N ASP A 285 29.93 -15.67 3.08
CA ASP A 285 29.31 -16.17 4.29
C ASP A 285 28.46 -15.09 4.98
N TYR A 286 27.76 -15.45 6.04
CA TYR A 286 26.89 -14.54 6.77
C TYR A 286 27.61 -13.33 7.37
N ASN A 287 28.92 -13.43 7.71
CA ASN A 287 29.70 -12.30 8.21
C ASN A 287 29.92 -11.24 7.12
N TRP A 288 30.26 -11.69 5.90
CA TRP A 288 30.34 -10.80 4.74
C TRP A 288 28.98 -10.15 4.46
N MET A 289 27.90 -10.93 4.56
CA MET A 289 26.55 -10.45 4.29
C MET A 289 26.12 -9.38 5.30
N MET A 290 26.49 -9.48 6.59
CA MET A 290 26.26 -8.40 7.56
C MET A 290 26.91 -7.09 7.11
N GLY A 291 28.19 -7.10 6.72
CA GLY A 291 28.89 -5.91 6.25
C GLY A 291 28.35 -5.36 4.92
N PHE A 292 27.85 -6.22 4.04
CA PHE A 292 27.18 -5.80 2.81
C PHE A 292 25.83 -5.12 3.11
N THR A 293 25.03 -5.70 3.99
CA THR A 293 23.74 -5.16 4.43
C THR A 293 23.88 -3.78 5.09
N GLU A 294 24.88 -3.61 5.95
CA GLU A 294 25.19 -2.30 6.55
C GLU A 294 25.39 -1.20 5.49
N LYS A 295 26.25 -1.47 4.51
CA LYS A 295 26.55 -0.52 3.41
C LYS A 295 25.33 -0.25 2.52
N LEU A 296 24.57 -1.28 2.20
CA LEU A 296 23.35 -1.17 1.38
C LEU A 296 22.32 -0.27 2.06
N LEU A 297 22.01 -0.52 3.33
CA LEU A 297 20.98 0.22 4.06
C LEU A 297 21.43 1.66 4.36
N GLU A 298 22.69 1.89 4.70
CA GLU A 298 23.24 3.24 4.85
C GLU A 298 23.11 4.05 3.56
N ARG A 299 23.47 3.48 2.41
CA ARG A 299 23.35 4.14 1.11
C ARG A 299 21.90 4.43 0.74
N ILE A 300 20.98 3.52 1.02
CA ILE A 300 19.55 3.72 0.81
C ILE A 300 19.04 4.87 1.69
N CYS A 301 19.39 4.89 2.97
CA CYS A 301 18.97 5.93 3.90
C CYS A 301 19.44 7.32 3.44
N ILE A 302 20.69 7.45 3.01
CA ILE A 302 21.24 8.69 2.45
C ILE A 302 20.48 9.11 1.18
N ALA A 303 20.19 8.18 0.28
CA ALA A 303 19.49 8.48 -0.97
C ALA A 303 18.05 8.96 -0.75
N VAL A 304 17.38 8.46 0.28
CA VAL A 304 15.96 8.77 0.60
C VAL A 304 15.83 10.00 1.49
N ASN A 305 16.70 10.14 2.50
CA ASN A 305 16.55 11.14 3.56
C ASN A 305 17.68 12.19 3.56
N GLY A 306 18.71 12.05 2.73
CA GLY A 306 19.87 12.94 2.70
C GLY A 306 20.81 12.78 3.90
N SER A 307 20.58 11.80 4.78
CA SER A 307 21.36 11.48 5.97
C SER A 307 21.34 9.99 6.26
N THR A 308 22.16 9.53 7.22
CA THR A 308 22.15 8.14 7.69
C THR A 308 21.05 7.86 8.72
N GLU A 309 20.15 8.82 8.97
CA GLU A 309 19.14 8.74 10.02
C GLU A 309 17.73 8.85 9.45
N THR A 310 16.80 8.20 10.12
CA THR A 310 15.36 8.33 9.89
C THR A 310 14.64 8.47 11.23
N THR A 311 13.40 8.96 11.20
CA THR A 311 12.56 9.08 12.40
C THR A 311 11.24 8.34 12.18
N ILE A 312 10.89 7.46 13.10
CA ILE A 312 9.62 6.74 13.14
C ILE A 312 9.09 6.70 14.58
N ASP A 313 7.82 6.99 14.77
CA ASP A 313 7.17 7.04 16.10
C ASP A 313 7.93 7.90 17.13
N GLY A 314 8.51 9.02 16.68
CA GLY A 314 9.32 9.91 17.52
C GLY A 314 10.69 9.37 17.91
N LYS A 315 11.11 8.20 17.40
CA LYS A 315 12.42 7.60 17.65
C LYS A 315 13.33 7.84 16.46
N THR A 316 14.53 8.34 16.70
CA THR A 316 15.57 8.45 15.67
C THR A 316 16.32 7.12 15.55
N ILE A 317 16.40 6.60 14.33
CA ILE A 317 17.10 5.35 14.00
C ILE A 317 18.28 5.71 13.08
N SER A 318 19.47 5.26 13.45
CA SER A 318 20.71 5.47 12.68
C SER A 318 21.07 4.21 11.90
N PHE A 319 21.16 4.35 10.59
CA PHE A 319 21.66 3.30 9.68
C PHE A 319 23.17 3.42 9.41
N LYS A 320 23.88 4.22 10.22
CA LYS A 320 25.34 4.33 10.13
C LYS A 320 26.00 3.05 10.66
N ALA A 321 26.86 2.44 9.83
CA ALA A 321 27.64 1.27 10.23
C ALA A 321 28.71 1.62 11.29
N PRO A 322 29.15 0.64 12.14
CA PRO A 322 28.69 -0.75 12.23
C PRO A 322 27.46 -0.91 13.13
N TYR A 323 26.62 -1.94 12.84
CA TYR A 323 25.50 -2.30 13.70
C TYR A 323 25.94 -3.26 14.82
N ARG A 324 25.17 -3.29 15.92
CA ARG A 324 25.36 -4.25 17.00
C ARG A 324 25.16 -5.68 16.47
N ARG A 325 25.99 -6.64 16.94
CA ARG A 325 25.87 -8.08 16.70
C ARG A 325 25.68 -8.78 18.02
N LEU A 326 24.64 -9.60 18.15
CA LEU A 326 24.27 -10.24 19.41
C LEU A 326 23.69 -11.63 19.13
N PRO A 327 24.31 -12.72 19.66
CA PRO A 327 23.73 -14.05 19.57
C PRO A 327 22.34 -14.13 20.21
N ILE A 328 21.41 -14.90 19.61
CA ILE A 328 20.02 -14.96 20.09
C ILE A 328 19.92 -15.43 21.54
N LEU A 329 20.72 -16.44 21.92
CA LEU A 329 20.73 -16.97 23.30
C LEU A 329 21.27 -15.94 24.30
N ASP A 330 22.24 -15.12 23.89
CA ASP A 330 22.77 -14.04 24.72
C ASP A 330 21.73 -12.91 24.85
N ALA A 331 20.98 -12.60 23.77
CA ALA A 331 19.88 -11.65 23.80
C ALA A 331 18.79 -12.06 24.81
N ILE A 332 18.39 -13.33 24.79
CA ILE A 332 17.43 -13.90 25.74
C ILE A 332 17.98 -13.79 27.17
N LYS A 333 19.25 -14.17 27.38
CA LYS A 333 19.90 -14.10 28.69
C LYS A 333 19.96 -12.65 29.22
N GLU A 334 20.31 -11.68 28.36
CA GLU A 334 20.33 -10.26 28.73
C GLU A 334 18.98 -9.75 29.22
N LYS A 335 17.88 -10.24 28.62
CA LYS A 335 16.52 -9.74 28.88
C LYS A 335 15.78 -10.50 29.97
N THR A 336 15.93 -11.82 30.01
CA THR A 336 15.15 -12.67 30.91
C THR A 336 15.98 -13.15 32.12
N GLY A 337 17.30 -13.09 32.06
CA GLY A 337 18.24 -13.66 33.06
C GLY A 337 18.46 -15.16 32.87
N TYR A 338 17.75 -15.86 31.98
CA TYR A 338 17.88 -17.29 31.76
C TYR A 338 18.90 -17.60 30.67
N ASP A 339 19.86 -18.45 30.98
CA ASP A 339 20.82 -18.99 30.03
C ASP A 339 20.23 -20.27 29.41
N LEU A 340 19.92 -20.25 28.12
CA LEU A 340 19.33 -21.38 27.39
C LEU A 340 20.38 -22.22 26.67
N ASN A 341 21.68 -21.84 26.73
CA ASN A 341 22.75 -22.56 26.04
C ASN A 341 22.87 -23.99 26.57
N GLY A 342 22.82 -24.97 25.66
CA GLY A 342 22.93 -26.40 26.00
C GLY A 342 21.73 -27.03 26.71
N LYS A 343 20.63 -26.25 26.94
CA LYS A 343 19.42 -26.78 27.58
C LYS A 343 18.64 -27.69 26.65
N SER A 344 18.03 -28.73 27.27
CA SER A 344 17.07 -29.60 26.63
C SER A 344 15.74 -28.90 26.40
N GLU A 345 14.87 -29.45 25.55
CA GLU A 345 13.52 -28.94 25.32
C GLU A 345 12.72 -28.83 26.62
N GLU A 346 12.77 -29.85 27.49
CA GLU A 346 12.01 -29.85 28.75
C GLU A 346 12.52 -28.77 29.74
N GLU A 347 13.83 -28.52 29.77
CA GLU A 347 14.38 -27.42 30.57
C GLU A 347 13.93 -26.05 30.06
N ILE A 348 13.82 -25.89 28.73
CA ILE A 348 13.29 -24.63 28.12
C ILE A 348 11.81 -24.49 28.39
N ARG A 349 11.01 -25.56 28.29
CA ARG A 349 9.59 -25.56 28.70
C ARG A 349 9.41 -25.11 30.16
N GLN A 350 10.32 -25.56 31.04
CA GLN A 350 10.29 -25.11 32.43
C GLN A 350 10.58 -23.60 32.54
N VAL A 351 11.53 -23.07 31.77
CA VAL A 351 11.82 -21.62 31.71
C VAL A 351 10.57 -20.85 31.21
N CYS A 352 9.89 -21.33 30.17
CA CYS A 352 8.66 -20.71 29.68
C CYS A 352 7.58 -20.65 30.77
N ARG A 353 7.41 -21.73 31.57
CA ARG A 353 6.46 -21.76 32.70
C ARG A 353 6.84 -20.72 33.79
N GLU A 354 8.13 -20.61 34.10
CA GLU A 354 8.65 -19.62 35.06
C GLU A 354 8.44 -18.18 34.58
N LEU A 355 8.57 -17.95 33.25
CA LEU A 355 8.28 -16.69 32.58
C LEU A 355 6.75 -16.44 32.40
N LYS A 356 5.90 -17.40 32.77
CA LYS A 356 4.43 -17.37 32.65
C LYS A 356 3.92 -17.23 31.20
N MET A 357 4.64 -17.83 30.28
CA MET A 357 4.25 -17.89 28.87
C MET A 357 3.20 -18.97 28.63
N GLU A 358 2.29 -18.72 27.70
CA GLU A 358 1.37 -19.72 27.17
C GLU A 358 2.11 -20.57 26.14
N ILE A 359 2.31 -21.84 26.43
CA ILE A 359 2.96 -22.82 25.56
C ILE A 359 2.07 -24.04 25.40
N ASP A 360 2.10 -24.67 24.22
CA ASP A 360 1.43 -25.94 23.97
C ASP A 360 2.43 -27.11 23.81
N ASP A 361 1.90 -28.35 23.84
CA ASP A 361 2.74 -29.56 23.79
C ASP A 361 3.31 -29.83 22.39
N THR A 362 2.84 -29.13 21.34
CA THR A 362 3.30 -29.29 19.95
C THR A 362 4.58 -28.48 19.68
N MET A 363 4.87 -27.47 20.50
CA MET A 363 6.03 -26.60 20.34
C MET A 363 7.32 -27.36 20.62
N GLY A 364 8.18 -27.54 19.61
CA GLY A 364 9.53 -28.08 19.78
C GLY A 364 10.50 -27.02 20.33
N LYS A 365 11.73 -27.45 20.64
CA LYS A 365 12.80 -26.62 21.23
C LYS A 365 13.02 -25.30 20.49
N GLY A 366 13.09 -25.34 19.16
CA GLY A 366 13.28 -24.15 18.33
C GLY A 366 12.13 -23.14 18.51
N LYS A 367 10.88 -23.60 18.45
CA LYS A 367 9.68 -22.76 18.61
C LYS A 367 9.61 -22.13 19.99
N LEU A 368 9.97 -22.87 21.05
CA LEU A 368 10.01 -22.33 22.42
C LEU A 368 11.03 -21.20 22.56
N ILE A 369 12.21 -21.31 21.94
CA ILE A 369 13.24 -20.26 21.94
C ILE A 369 12.73 -19.03 21.17
N ASP A 370 12.08 -19.24 20.04
CA ASP A 370 11.49 -18.20 19.20
C ASP A 370 10.41 -17.41 19.96
N GLU A 371 9.51 -18.11 20.65
CA GLU A 371 8.46 -17.47 21.47
C GLU A 371 9.07 -16.64 22.62
N ILE A 372 10.09 -17.15 23.32
CA ILE A 372 10.78 -16.37 24.36
C ILE A 372 11.42 -15.12 23.75
N PHE A 373 12.09 -15.26 22.61
CA PHE A 373 12.72 -14.13 21.93
C PHE A 373 11.69 -13.09 21.48
N GLY A 374 10.59 -13.53 20.84
CA GLY A 374 9.51 -12.67 20.37
C GLY A 374 8.88 -11.86 21.50
N GLU A 375 8.57 -12.50 22.62
CA GLU A 375 7.88 -11.86 23.74
C GLU A 375 8.78 -10.90 24.53
N PHE A 376 10.01 -11.28 24.82
CA PHE A 376 10.88 -10.54 25.75
C PHE A 376 11.98 -9.70 25.08
N CYS A 377 12.38 -10.03 23.84
CA CYS A 377 13.55 -9.41 23.22
C CYS A 377 13.22 -8.56 21.99
N GLU A 378 12.43 -9.06 21.05
CA GLU A 378 12.22 -8.46 19.72
C GLU A 378 11.86 -6.97 19.79
N GLY A 379 10.83 -6.61 20.53
CA GLY A 379 10.33 -5.23 20.68
C GLY A 379 11.33 -4.24 21.30
N THR A 380 12.45 -4.74 21.88
CA THR A 380 13.45 -3.90 22.56
C THR A 380 14.55 -3.37 21.62
N PHE A 381 14.70 -3.94 20.43
CA PHE A 381 15.74 -3.57 19.47
C PHE A 381 15.30 -2.39 18.60
N ILE A 382 15.53 -1.17 19.08
CA ILE A 382 15.18 0.05 18.34
C ILE A 382 16.20 0.36 17.26
N GLN A 383 17.50 0.37 17.61
CA GLN A 383 18.58 0.57 16.66
C GLN A 383 18.88 -0.72 15.89
N PRO A 384 19.36 -0.62 14.64
CA PRO A 384 19.74 -1.79 13.84
C PRO A 384 20.65 -2.73 14.62
N THR A 385 20.22 -3.97 14.81
CA THR A 385 20.94 -4.99 15.57
C THR A 385 20.83 -6.33 14.85
N PHE A 386 21.95 -6.93 14.50
CA PHE A 386 22.01 -8.30 14.01
C PHE A 386 21.87 -9.27 15.18
N ILE A 387 20.80 -10.03 15.18
CA ILE A 387 20.63 -11.18 16.08
C ILE A 387 21.21 -12.39 15.35
N THR A 388 22.20 -13.06 15.94
CA THR A 388 23.00 -14.07 15.25
C THR A 388 22.90 -15.44 15.92
N ASP A 389 23.42 -16.46 15.23
CA ASP A 389 23.70 -17.79 15.79
C ASP A 389 22.43 -18.51 16.30
N TYR A 390 21.44 -18.60 15.43
CA TYR A 390 20.16 -19.28 15.70
C TYR A 390 20.35 -20.79 15.88
N PRO A 391 19.56 -21.44 16.75
CA PRO A 391 19.52 -22.89 16.84
C PRO A 391 19.20 -23.58 15.51
N VAL A 392 19.78 -24.78 15.35
CA VAL A 392 19.61 -25.57 14.13
C VAL A 392 18.16 -25.93 13.86
N GLU A 393 17.37 -26.15 14.89
CA GLU A 393 15.96 -26.50 14.83
C GLU A 393 15.08 -25.40 14.22
N MET A 394 15.56 -24.13 14.26
CA MET A 394 14.88 -22.96 13.70
C MET A 394 15.32 -22.63 12.26
N SER A 395 16.27 -23.38 11.69
CA SER A 395 16.98 -22.94 10.50
C SER A 395 17.23 -24.07 9.50
N PRO A 396 16.16 -24.62 8.86
CA PRO A 396 16.25 -25.83 8.04
C PRO A 396 17.07 -25.67 6.75
N LEU A 397 17.31 -24.45 6.27
CA LEU A 397 18.04 -24.16 5.03
C LEU A 397 19.44 -23.55 5.28
N THR A 398 19.85 -23.49 6.56
CA THR A 398 21.07 -22.79 6.98
C THR A 398 22.19 -23.75 7.32
N LYS A 399 23.42 -23.38 6.95
CA LYS A 399 24.64 -24.14 7.30
C LYS A 399 24.85 -24.16 8.80
N MET A 400 25.27 -25.33 9.33
CA MET A 400 25.76 -25.48 10.72
C MET A 400 26.86 -24.45 11.00
N HIS A 401 26.84 -23.89 12.20
CA HIS A 401 27.89 -22.95 12.62
C HIS A 401 29.25 -23.67 12.72
N ARG A 402 30.30 -23.11 12.09
CA ARG A 402 31.63 -23.70 11.94
C ARG A 402 32.38 -23.99 13.26
N SER A 403 31.97 -23.35 14.36
CA SER A 403 32.65 -23.45 15.66
C SER A 403 31.74 -23.58 16.88
N LYS A 404 30.39 -23.53 16.69
CA LYS A 404 29.41 -23.59 17.79
C LYS A 404 28.42 -24.73 17.49
N PRO A 405 28.60 -25.93 18.06
CA PRO A 405 27.70 -27.06 17.83
C PRO A 405 26.26 -26.74 18.22
N GLY A 406 25.30 -27.20 17.42
CA GLY A 406 23.84 -26.98 17.63
C GLY A 406 23.35 -25.62 17.21
N LEU A 407 24.20 -24.71 16.73
CA LEU A 407 23.86 -23.42 16.19
C LEU A 407 24.12 -23.36 14.68
N THR A 408 23.61 -22.33 14.03
CA THR A 408 23.73 -22.08 12.58
C THR A 408 24.35 -20.71 12.30
N GLU A 409 24.92 -20.54 11.11
CA GLU A 409 25.42 -19.25 10.61
C GLU A 409 24.30 -18.43 10.01
N ARG A 410 23.39 -17.94 10.86
CA ARG A 410 22.22 -17.14 10.52
C ARG A 410 22.21 -15.83 11.29
N PHE A 411 21.67 -14.80 10.67
CA PHE A 411 21.26 -13.61 11.39
C PHE A 411 19.89 -13.11 10.93
N GLU A 412 19.21 -12.44 11.82
CA GLU A 412 18.11 -11.52 11.50
C GLU A 412 18.50 -10.10 11.88
N LEU A 413 18.16 -9.13 11.04
CA LEU A 413 18.36 -7.71 11.33
C LEU A 413 17.10 -7.14 11.96
N MET A 414 17.19 -6.84 13.26
CA MET A 414 16.13 -6.18 14.01
C MET A 414 16.27 -4.67 13.94
N VAL A 415 15.17 -3.96 13.60
CA VAL A 415 15.09 -2.49 13.57
C VAL A 415 13.72 -2.06 14.04
N ASN A 416 13.65 -1.13 14.97
CA ASN A 416 12.42 -0.62 15.58
C ASN A 416 11.49 -1.73 16.10
N GLY A 417 12.08 -2.77 16.71
CA GLY A 417 11.36 -3.89 17.29
C GLY A 417 10.74 -4.85 16.27
N LYS A 418 11.29 -4.91 15.05
CA LYS A 418 10.82 -5.80 13.98
C LYS A 418 11.98 -6.32 13.14
N GLU A 419 11.83 -7.55 12.65
CA GLU A 419 12.70 -8.13 11.64
C GLU A 419 12.59 -7.33 10.33
N LEU A 420 13.71 -6.85 9.81
CA LEU A 420 13.86 -6.19 8.52
C LEU A 420 14.45 -7.12 7.46
N ALA A 421 15.41 -7.95 7.85
CA ALA A 421 16.10 -8.86 6.96
C ALA A 421 16.48 -10.17 7.69
N ASN A 422 16.57 -11.25 6.90
CA ASN A 422 17.01 -12.57 7.34
C ASN A 422 18.05 -13.08 6.36
N ALA A 423 19.18 -13.58 6.87
CA ALA A 423 20.31 -14.02 6.06
C ALA A 423 21.13 -15.10 6.74
N TYR A 424 21.80 -15.90 5.91
CA TYR A 424 22.64 -16.98 6.42
C TYR A 424 23.71 -17.43 5.41
N SER A 425 24.67 -18.21 5.92
CA SER A 425 25.48 -19.09 5.08
C SER A 425 24.61 -20.27 4.66
N GLU A 426 24.50 -20.52 3.37
CA GLU A 426 23.55 -21.48 2.80
C GLU A 426 23.97 -22.93 3.11
N LEU A 427 22.99 -23.76 3.46
CA LEU A 427 23.19 -25.20 3.53
C LEU A 427 23.38 -25.74 2.11
N ASN A 428 24.57 -26.20 1.82
CA ASN A 428 24.98 -26.69 0.51
C ASN A 428 25.34 -28.20 0.47
N ASP A 429 25.14 -28.90 1.57
CA ASP A 429 25.27 -30.34 1.67
C ASP A 429 23.92 -31.00 1.36
N PRO A 430 23.78 -31.74 0.24
CA PRO A 430 22.50 -32.34 -0.14
C PRO A 430 22.00 -33.41 0.83
N ILE A 431 22.91 -34.08 1.56
CA ILE A 431 22.53 -35.12 2.52
C ILE A 431 21.97 -34.51 3.80
N ASP A 432 22.69 -33.52 4.36
CA ASP A 432 22.20 -32.74 5.52
C ASP A 432 20.87 -32.03 5.17
N GLN A 433 20.76 -31.45 3.96
CA GLN A 433 19.51 -30.81 3.53
C GLN A 433 18.32 -31.79 3.45
N GLU A 434 18.54 -33.00 2.96
CA GLU A 434 17.51 -34.02 2.92
C GLU A 434 17.05 -34.43 4.34
N GLU A 435 18.01 -34.57 5.27
CA GLU A 435 17.70 -34.86 6.68
C GLU A 435 16.88 -33.73 7.32
N ARG A 436 17.24 -32.46 7.08
CA ARG A 436 16.47 -31.32 7.58
C ARG A 436 15.05 -31.28 7.04
N PHE A 437 14.85 -31.55 5.76
CA PHE A 437 13.51 -31.64 5.18
C PHE A 437 12.68 -32.79 5.78
N LYS A 438 13.29 -33.93 6.06
CA LYS A 438 12.62 -35.05 6.75
C LYS A 438 12.21 -34.69 8.18
N GLU A 439 13.00 -33.88 8.88
CA GLU A 439 12.64 -33.36 10.19
C GLU A 439 11.46 -32.38 10.11
N GLN A 440 11.46 -31.47 9.14
CA GLN A 440 10.33 -30.56 8.88
C GLN A 440 9.04 -31.34 8.57
N LEU A 441 9.11 -32.41 7.77
CA LEU A 441 7.95 -33.24 7.46
C LEU A 441 7.34 -33.87 8.72
N LYS A 442 8.15 -34.30 9.68
CA LYS A 442 7.66 -34.81 10.97
C LYS A 442 6.92 -33.77 11.80
N LEU A 443 7.27 -32.48 11.67
CA LEU A 443 6.54 -31.37 12.31
C LEU A 443 5.19 -31.16 11.63
N SER A 444 5.14 -31.21 10.29
CA SER A 444 3.88 -31.16 9.52
C SER A 444 2.93 -32.30 9.91
N GLU A 445 3.42 -33.53 10.06
CA GLU A 445 2.62 -34.68 10.49
C GLU A 445 2.04 -34.52 11.92
N LYS A 446 2.64 -33.66 12.74
CA LYS A 446 2.13 -33.29 14.08
C LYS A 446 1.13 -32.13 14.06
N GLY A 447 0.82 -31.57 12.87
CA GLY A 447 -0.15 -30.50 12.69
C GLY A 447 0.45 -29.11 12.49
N ASP A 448 1.74 -28.99 12.22
CA ASP A 448 2.36 -27.73 11.84
C ASP A 448 2.11 -27.44 10.35
N ASP A 449 1.13 -26.60 10.07
CA ASP A 449 0.71 -26.20 8.71
C ASP A 449 1.74 -25.30 7.98
N GLU A 450 2.75 -24.81 8.69
CA GLU A 450 3.80 -23.93 8.15
C GLU A 450 5.09 -24.70 7.83
N ALA A 451 5.17 -25.98 8.19
CA ALA A 451 6.36 -26.81 7.96
C ALA A 451 6.63 -26.99 6.45
N MET A 452 7.91 -27.02 6.08
CA MET A 452 8.33 -27.10 4.68
C MET A 452 8.09 -28.48 4.08
N PHE A 453 7.70 -28.51 2.79
CA PHE A 453 7.61 -29.71 1.99
C PHE A 453 8.98 -30.09 1.41
N ILE A 454 9.16 -31.38 1.09
CA ILE A 454 10.39 -31.87 0.45
C ILE A 454 10.36 -31.51 -1.04
N ASP A 455 11.24 -30.61 -1.46
CA ASP A 455 11.48 -30.32 -2.89
C ASP A 455 12.59 -31.22 -3.43
N GLN A 456 12.19 -32.33 -4.07
CA GLN A 456 13.11 -33.33 -4.63
C GLN A 456 13.97 -32.77 -5.76
N ASP A 457 13.47 -31.81 -6.53
CA ASP A 457 14.21 -31.19 -7.62
C ASP A 457 15.28 -30.23 -7.08
N PHE A 458 15.00 -29.55 -5.98
CA PHE A 458 16.00 -28.76 -5.28
C PHE A 458 17.13 -29.64 -4.69
N LEU A 459 16.78 -30.76 -4.04
CA LEU A 459 17.78 -31.71 -3.53
C LEU A 459 18.64 -32.27 -4.67
N LYS A 460 18.03 -32.60 -5.81
CA LYS A 460 18.75 -33.03 -7.01
C LYS A 460 19.68 -31.95 -7.55
N ALA A 461 19.25 -30.67 -7.53
CA ALA A 461 20.11 -29.57 -7.92
C ALA A 461 21.35 -29.45 -7.01
N LEU A 462 21.18 -29.55 -5.69
CA LEU A 462 22.31 -29.54 -4.75
C LEU A 462 23.30 -30.69 -4.99
N GLN A 463 22.86 -31.84 -5.47
CA GLN A 463 23.73 -32.98 -5.80
C GLN A 463 24.71 -32.67 -6.95
N TYR A 464 24.42 -31.66 -7.80
CA TYR A 464 25.38 -31.19 -8.81
C TYR A 464 26.46 -30.26 -8.22
N GLY A 465 26.31 -29.89 -6.94
CA GLY A 465 27.26 -29.06 -6.21
C GLY A 465 26.84 -27.58 -6.18
N MET A 466 26.61 -27.06 -4.99
CA MET A 466 26.47 -25.63 -4.72
C MET A 466 27.71 -25.16 -3.96
N PRO A 467 28.45 -24.14 -4.45
CA PRO A 467 29.59 -23.61 -3.73
C PRO A 467 29.17 -22.95 -2.40
N PRO A 468 30.12 -22.65 -1.48
CA PRO A 468 29.81 -21.80 -0.35
C PRO A 468 29.10 -20.53 -0.79
N THR A 469 27.93 -20.25 -0.24
CA THR A 469 27.04 -19.18 -0.67
C THR A 469 26.42 -18.53 0.54
N SER A 470 26.19 -17.23 0.48
CA SER A 470 25.37 -16.51 1.46
C SER A 470 24.18 -15.88 0.78
N GLY A 471 23.00 -16.03 1.39
CA GLY A 471 21.75 -15.43 0.95
C GLY A 471 21.17 -14.46 1.97
N ILE A 472 20.36 -13.51 1.49
CA ILE A 472 19.62 -12.56 2.31
C ILE A 472 18.25 -12.25 1.67
N GLY A 473 17.23 -12.20 2.51
CA GLY A 473 15.93 -11.61 2.18
C GLY A 473 15.72 -10.29 2.92
N ILE A 474 15.32 -9.24 2.21
CA ILE A 474 15.00 -7.92 2.78
C ILE A 474 13.56 -7.54 2.43
N GLY A 475 12.72 -7.29 3.45
CA GLY A 475 11.35 -6.83 3.27
C GLY A 475 11.29 -5.37 2.80
N ILE A 476 10.96 -5.14 1.53
CA ILE A 476 10.91 -3.79 0.94
C ILE A 476 9.82 -2.93 1.57
N ASP A 477 8.68 -3.52 1.94
CA ASP A 477 7.59 -2.79 2.57
C ASP A 477 8.00 -2.28 3.96
N ARG A 478 8.59 -3.14 4.79
CA ARG A 478 9.12 -2.76 6.12
C ARG A 478 10.26 -1.74 6.00
N LEU A 479 11.18 -1.92 5.05
CA LEU A 479 12.23 -0.96 4.77
C LEU A 479 11.65 0.41 4.39
N THR A 480 10.59 0.42 3.57
CA THR A 480 9.92 1.67 3.19
C THR A 480 9.25 2.33 4.39
N MET A 481 8.58 1.56 5.27
CA MET A 481 8.01 2.09 6.51
C MET A 481 9.09 2.82 7.34
N LEU A 482 10.23 2.18 7.56
CA LEU A 482 11.36 2.74 8.32
C LEU A 482 11.90 4.02 7.66
N MET A 483 12.17 4.00 6.36
CA MET A 483 12.76 5.13 5.63
C MET A 483 11.82 6.31 5.45
N THR A 484 10.50 6.10 5.57
CA THR A 484 9.47 7.16 5.38
C THR A 484 8.77 7.53 6.69
N GLY A 485 9.11 6.89 7.82
CA GLY A 485 8.51 7.15 9.12
C GLY A 485 7.05 6.69 9.23
N GLN A 486 6.62 5.72 8.40
CA GLN A 486 5.25 5.22 8.41
C GLN A 486 5.11 4.04 9.39
N ALA A 487 4.10 4.13 10.27
CA ALA A 487 3.85 3.11 11.30
C ALA A 487 3.06 1.89 10.79
N PHE A 488 2.37 2.02 9.65
CA PHE A 488 1.48 1.00 9.10
C PHE A 488 1.91 0.60 7.69
N ILE A 489 1.92 -0.71 7.41
CA ILE A 489 2.27 -1.24 6.08
C ILE A 489 1.34 -0.73 4.97
N GLN A 490 0.06 -0.46 5.30
CA GLN A 490 -0.92 0.09 4.38
C GLN A 490 -0.53 1.49 3.87
N GLU A 491 0.25 2.26 4.62
CA GLU A 491 0.71 3.59 4.20
C GLU A 491 1.77 3.53 3.08
N VAL A 492 2.46 2.39 2.96
CA VAL A 492 3.52 2.19 1.95
C VAL A 492 3.11 1.29 0.79
N LEU A 493 1.87 0.81 0.78
CA LEU A 493 1.25 0.05 -0.31
C LEU A 493 0.23 0.94 -1.03
N PHE A 494 0.25 0.97 -2.37
CA PHE A 494 -0.74 1.73 -3.13
C PHE A 494 -2.15 1.19 -2.88
N PHE A 495 -2.33 -0.11 -2.98
CA PHE A 495 -3.61 -0.80 -2.81
C PHE A 495 -3.42 -2.00 -1.90
N PRO A 496 -3.41 -1.80 -0.56
CA PRO A 496 -3.31 -2.89 0.38
C PRO A 496 -4.54 -3.79 0.31
N GLN A 497 -4.39 -5.06 0.66
CA GLN A 497 -5.54 -5.94 0.83
C GLN A 497 -6.42 -5.42 1.98
N MET A 498 -7.71 -5.31 1.72
CA MET A 498 -8.67 -4.80 2.70
C MET A 498 -9.74 -5.84 3.00
N ARG A 499 -10.27 -5.83 4.23
CA ARG A 499 -11.45 -6.63 4.56
C ARG A 499 -12.64 -6.17 3.71
N PRO A 500 -13.58 -7.04 3.36
CA PRO A 500 -14.82 -6.62 2.68
C PRO A 500 -15.51 -5.49 3.44
N GLU A 501 -16.07 -4.52 2.70
CA GLU A 501 -16.89 -3.49 3.32
C GLU A 501 -18.11 -4.13 4.01
N LYS A 502 -18.47 -3.58 5.17
CA LYS A 502 -19.74 -3.96 5.80
C LYS A 502 -20.88 -3.44 4.94
N VAL A 503 -21.47 -4.31 4.17
CA VAL A 503 -22.67 -3.96 3.39
C VAL A 503 -23.81 -3.74 4.38
N THR A 504 -24.43 -2.55 4.36
CA THR A 504 -25.67 -2.33 5.09
C THR A 504 -26.72 -3.28 4.54
N PRO A 505 -27.30 -4.16 5.39
CA PRO A 505 -28.30 -5.11 4.93
C PRO A 505 -29.46 -4.36 4.23
N LYS A 506 -29.92 -4.89 3.10
CA LYS A 506 -31.10 -4.40 2.41
C LYS A 506 -32.02 -5.60 2.15
N ASP A 507 -33.29 -5.40 2.43
CA ASP A 507 -34.28 -6.38 2.02
C ASP A 507 -34.47 -6.37 0.50
N ALA A 508 -34.74 -7.54 -0.07
CA ALA A 508 -35.07 -7.68 -1.48
C ALA A 508 -36.35 -6.90 -1.81
N PRO A 509 -36.48 -6.31 -3.01
CA PRO A 509 -37.69 -5.58 -3.43
C PRO A 509 -38.98 -6.35 -3.18
N ALA A 510 -38.98 -7.66 -3.38
CA ALA A 510 -40.14 -8.51 -3.15
C ALA A 510 -40.76 -8.36 -1.75
N LYS A 511 -39.96 -8.20 -0.70
CA LYS A 511 -40.44 -8.02 0.67
C LYS A 511 -41.20 -6.70 0.85
N PHE A 512 -40.77 -5.64 0.20
CA PHE A 512 -41.48 -4.37 0.19
C PHE A 512 -42.79 -4.46 -0.60
N MET A 513 -42.76 -5.17 -1.72
CA MET A 513 -43.96 -5.38 -2.56
C MET A 513 -45.04 -6.21 -1.85
N GLU A 514 -44.68 -7.11 -0.94
CA GLU A 514 -45.62 -7.87 -0.08
C GLU A 514 -46.47 -6.94 0.82
N LEU A 515 -45.95 -5.75 1.14
CA LEU A 515 -46.69 -4.72 1.89
C LEU A 515 -47.62 -3.90 0.97
N GLY A 516 -47.60 -4.14 -0.34
CA GLY A 516 -48.32 -3.39 -1.35
C GLY A 516 -47.59 -2.13 -1.83
N ILE A 517 -46.29 -2.03 -1.58
CA ILE A 517 -45.44 -0.95 -2.10
C ILE A 517 -45.17 -1.21 -3.59
N PRO A 518 -45.44 -0.27 -4.50
CA PRO A 518 -45.07 -0.42 -5.91
C PRO A 518 -43.55 -0.55 -6.08
N GLU A 519 -43.11 -1.39 -7.02
CA GLU A 519 -41.70 -1.70 -7.25
C GLU A 519 -40.82 -0.45 -7.45
N GLU A 520 -41.34 0.54 -8.18
CA GLU A 520 -40.66 1.82 -8.45
C GLU A 520 -40.40 2.65 -7.20
N TRP A 521 -41.16 2.45 -6.12
CA TRP A 521 -40.97 3.13 -4.83
C TRP A 521 -40.00 2.47 -3.90
N VAL A 522 -39.68 1.18 -4.10
CA VAL A 522 -38.77 0.44 -3.23
C VAL A 522 -37.38 1.11 -3.16
N ALA A 523 -36.80 1.45 -4.31
CA ALA A 523 -35.51 2.12 -4.37
C ALA A 523 -35.55 3.54 -3.75
N VAL A 524 -36.67 4.24 -3.82
CA VAL A 524 -36.88 5.56 -3.20
C VAL A 524 -36.94 5.44 -1.68
N ILE A 525 -37.64 4.45 -1.16
CA ILE A 525 -37.75 4.13 0.26
C ILE A 525 -36.37 3.76 0.84
N GLN A 526 -35.63 2.91 0.16
CA GLN A 526 -34.27 2.56 0.55
C GLN A 526 -33.32 3.77 0.52
N LYS A 527 -33.46 4.66 -0.45
CA LYS A 527 -32.71 5.93 -0.50
C LYS A 527 -33.09 6.89 0.64
N ALA A 528 -34.31 6.83 1.14
CA ALA A 528 -34.75 7.56 2.33
C ALA A 528 -34.15 7.03 3.65
N GLY A 529 -33.42 5.92 3.59
CA GLY A 529 -32.76 5.31 4.74
C GLY A 529 -33.45 4.08 5.32
N TYR A 530 -34.62 3.69 4.77
CA TYR A 530 -35.38 2.51 5.19
C TYR A 530 -34.95 1.28 4.36
N ASN A 531 -33.81 0.71 4.72
CA ASN A 531 -33.19 -0.38 3.95
C ASN A 531 -33.85 -1.75 4.17
N LEU A 532 -34.40 -1.97 5.36
CA LEU A 532 -35.15 -3.16 5.74
C LEU A 532 -36.62 -2.79 5.91
N VAL A 533 -37.51 -3.75 5.66
CA VAL A 533 -38.93 -3.58 5.98
C VAL A 533 -39.13 -3.23 7.44
N SER A 534 -38.33 -3.85 8.34
CA SER A 534 -38.34 -3.55 9.80
C SER A 534 -37.97 -2.10 10.13
N ASP A 535 -37.22 -1.40 9.27
CA ASP A 535 -36.85 0.01 9.51
C ASP A 535 -38.05 0.94 9.41
N MET A 536 -39.13 0.51 8.75
CA MET A 536 -40.37 1.26 8.63
C MET A 536 -41.33 0.98 9.79
N LYS A 537 -41.03 -0.01 10.65
CA LYS A 537 -41.85 -0.31 11.83
C LYS A 537 -41.84 0.88 12.78
N ASP A 538 -43.00 1.23 13.27
CA ASP A 538 -43.20 2.37 14.19
C ASP A 538 -42.83 3.75 13.63
N VAL A 539 -42.59 3.86 12.32
CA VAL A 539 -42.35 5.15 11.64
C VAL A 539 -43.66 5.88 11.45
N ASN A 540 -43.67 7.20 11.75
CA ASN A 540 -44.82 8.03 11.44
C ASN A 540 -45.08 8.05 9.91
N PRO A 541 -46.25 7.60 9.44
CA PRO A 541 -46.55 7.52 8.00
C PRO A 541 -46.43 8.86 7.26
N GLN A 542 -46.79 9.98 7.91
CA GLN A 542 -46.65 11.31 7.34
C GLN A 542 -45.17 11.68 7.13
N LYS A 543 -44.29 11.30 8.07
CA LYS A 543 -42.85 11.50 7.92
C LYS A 543 -42.28 10.68 6.78
N LEU A 544 -42.61 9.39 6.70
CA LEU A 544 -42.18 8.50 5.62
C LEU A 544 -42.67 9.06 4.26
N HIS A 545 -43.93 9.48 4.19
CA HIS A 545 -44.48 10.09 2.98
C HIS A 545 -43.69 11.34 2.57
N MET A 546 -43.37 12.24 3.51
CA MET A 546 -42.59 13.46 3.23
C MET A 546 -41.19 13.10 2.72
N ASP A 547 -40.51 12.14 3.34
CA ASP A 547 -39.17 11.72 3.00
C ASP A 547 -39.12 11.18 1.56
N ILE A 548 -40.01 10.25 1.21
CA ILE A 548 -40.02 9.62 -0.12
C ILE A 548 -40.49 10.59 -1.21
N CYS A 549 -41.48 11.41 -0.97
CA CYS A 549 -41.92 12.44 -1.92
C CYS A 549 -40.83 13.52 -2.11
N GLY A 550 -40.10 13.84 -1.03
CA GLY A 550 -38.95 14.73 -1.09
C GLY A 550 -37.84 14.19 -2.01
N ILE A 551 -37.57 12.90 -1.94
CA ILE A 551 -36.59 12.23 -2.83
C ILE A 551 -37.09 12.22 -4.28
N ASN A 552 -38.35 11.85 -4.52
CA ASN A 552 -38.96 11.88 -5.87
C ASN A 552 -38.79 13.26 -6.52
N LYS A 553 -39.14 14.32 -5.80
CA LYS A 553 -38.97 15.70 -6.25
C LYS A 553 -37.51 16.09 -6.47
N LYS A 554 -36.66 15.77 -5.51
CA LYS A 554 -35.22 16.09 -5.54
C LYS A 554 -34.52 15.47 -6.74
N TYR A 555 -34.79 14.20 -7.00
CA TYR A 555 -34.16 13.42 -8.08
C TYR A 555 -34.93 13.48 -9.41
N LYS A 556 -36.07 14.22 -9.46
CA LYS A 556 -36.91 14.37 -10.66
C LYS A 556 -37.29 13.02 -11.29
N LEU A 557 -37.74 12.08 -10.45
CA LEU A 557 -38.05 10.71 -10.89
C LEU A 557 -39.37 10.62 -11.64
N GLU A 558 -40.20 11.69 -11.56
CA GLU A 558 -41.52 11.79 -12.23
C GLU A 558 -42.51 10.68 -11.83
N LEU A 559 -42.28 10.05 -10.64
CA LEU A 559 -43.21 9.08 -10.10
C LEU A 559 -44.49 9.75 -9.58
N ALA A 560 -45.63 9.09 -9.73
CA ALA A 560 -46.86 9.52 -9.10
C ALA A 560 -46.75 9.36 -7.58
N ASN A 561 -46.80 10.47 -6.82
CA ASN A 561 -46.67 10.41 -5.37
C ASN A 561 -47.78 9.57 -4.73
N PRO A 562 -47.47 8.64 -3.81
CA PRO A 562 -48.47 7.93 -3.04
C PRO A 562 -49.25 8.90 -2.15
N THR A 563 -50.44 8.56 -1.74
CA THR A 563 -51.17 9.32 -0.72
C THR A 563 -50.66 8.94 0.68
N VAL A 564 -50.89 9.78 1.69
CA VAL A 564 -50.58 9.45 3.07
C VAL A 564 -51.26 8.15 3.52
N LYS A 565 -52.50 7.91 3.04
CA LYS A 565 -53.25 6.67 3.30
C LYS A 565 -52.58 5.42 2.69
N ASP A 566 -51.97 5.54 1.52
CA ASP A 566 -51.21 4.42 0.94
C ASP A 566 -50.06 4.06 1.83
N VAL A 567 -49.32 5.08 2.30
CA VAL A 567 -48.15 4.88 3.20
C VAL A 567 -48.59 4.35 4.57
N GLU A 568 -49.72 4.79 5.12
CA GLU A 568 -50.32 4.22 6.34
C GLU A 568 -50.60 2.73 6.14
N GLY A 569 -51.24 2.35 5.01
CA GLY A 569 -51.51 0.96 4.69
C GLY A 569 -50.28 0.09 4.48
N TRP A 570 -49.10 0.66 4.09
CA TRP A 570 -47.84 -0.05 4.02
C TRP A 570 -47.26 -0.32 5.41
N VAL A 571 -47.28 0.70 6.28
CA VAL A 571 -46.71 0.58 7.65
C VAL A 571 -47.57 -0.33 8.53
N GLU A 572 -48.89 -0.32 8.39
CA GLU A 572 -49.80 -1.19 9.14
C GLU A 572 -49.64 -2.69 8.86
N LYS A 573 -49.03 -3.04 7.74
CA LYS A 573 -48.78 -4.43 7.36
C LYS A 573 -47.45 -5.01 7.90
N ILE A 574 -46.63 -4.19 8.54
CA ILE A 574 -45.36 -4.60 9.17
C ILE A 574 -45.63 -5.09 10.60
#